data_0a733d9c0b940ae5b3edeb1ce69ca3c5
#
_entry.id   0a733d9c0b940ae5b3edeb1ce69ca3c5
#
_cell.length_a   1.000
_cell.length_b   1.000
_cell.length_c   1.000
_cell.angle_alpha   90.00
_cell.angle_beta   90.00
_cell.angle_gamma   90.00
#
_symmetry.space_group_name_H-M   'P 1'
#
loop_
_entity.id
_entity.type
_entity.pdbx_description
1 polymer ?
#
loop_
_entity_poly.entity_id
_entity_poly.type
_entity_poly.pdbx_seq_one_letter_code
_entity_poly.pdbx_strand_id
1 'polypeptide(L)'
;MSHRDAALQALLDKGVRIPNPASVDIAEDVDVDKISGDGVTLHNGTRLRGASTVISAGCTLGAETPVTVESSQLGPNVDLKGGYVSKAVFLEGANMGSGAHVREGSILEEEANGAHTVGLKQTILFPFVTLGSLINFCDCLMSGGTSRSDHSEVGSSYIHFNYTPDGNKTTASLFGDVARGVMLDRPAIFLGGQGGAVGPVYTGFGTVVAAGAVLRSDMVDDGNLVIPDAPPGMVRPLAKHSYKQLPRLLRRNLTYVASLDALEAWYRGVRRPFFAAQELGDLVYEGALAALASGRSERVKRIRALVGHLDDADEGRRQLRENLDAVLGVFGTPEEPVPDALAAELDPASGYLAAVKGLTPEARAAGTGWLQGIIDGRLAHAADLLPALDLRG
;
A
#
# COMPACT_ATOMS: atom_id res chain seq x y z
N MET A 1 12.75 37.19 14.95
CA MET A 1 12.49 36.33 13.77
C MET A 1 11.53 35.26 14.24
N SER A 2 10.42 35.02 13.54
CA SER A 2 9.51 33.94 13.92
C SER A 2 10.19 32.58 13.67
N HIS A 3 9.67 31.48 14.30
CA HIS A 3 10.15 30.12 14.01
C HIS A 3 10.08 29.82 12.50
N ARG A 4 8.96 30.14 11.87
CA ARG A 4 8.76 29.98 10.44
C ARG A 4 9.83 30.69 9.60
N ASP A 5 10.17 31.94 9.94
CA ASP A 5 11.17 32.70 9.18
C ASP A 5 12.57 32.08 9.34
N ALA A 6 12.89 31.58 10.54
CA ALA A 6 14.15 30.87 10.78
C ALA A 6 14.24 29.56 10.00
N ALA A 7 13.17 28.76 9.99
CA ALA A 7 13.08 27.51 9.23
C ALA A 7 13.19 27.76 7.71
N LEU A 8 12.48 28.78 7.19
CA LEU A 8 12.58 29.16 5.78
C LEU A 8 14.01 29.58 5.40
N GLN A 9 14.66 30.40 6.25
CA GLN A 9 16.03 30.81 5.99
C GLN A 9 16.98 29.63 5.98
N ALA A 10 16.85 28.71 6.95
CA ALA A 10 17.66 27.48 6.99
C ALA A 10 17.49 26.61 5.73
N LEU A 11 16.29 26.46 5.21
CA LEU A 11 16.04 25.72 3.98
C LEU A 11 16.63 26.41 2.75
N LEU A 12 16.52 27.74 2.66
CA LEU A 12 17.15 28.51 1.57
C LEU A 12 18.68 28.39 1.62
N ASP A 13 19.26 28.46 2.81
CA ASP A 13 20.72 28.30 3.01
C ASP A 13 21.22 26.89 2.66
N LYS A 14 20.36 25.86 2.84
CA LYS A 14 20.62 24.48 2.40
C LYS A 14 20.52 24.30 0.88
N GLY A 15 19.96 25.25 0.13
CA GLY A 15 19.78 25.15 -1.33
C GLY A 15 18.37 24.82 -1.79
N VAL A 16 17.38 24.70 -0.88
CA VAL A 16 15.97 24.48 -1.26
C VAL A 16 15.45 25.67 -2.07
N ARG A 17 14.88 25.38 -3.22
CA ARG A 17 14.25 26.41 -4.07
C ARG A 17 12.86 26.75 -3.55
N ILE A 18 12.65 27.98 -3.11
CA ILE A 18 11.37 28.51 -2.63
C ILE A 18 11.03 29.78 -3.40
N PRO A 19 10.32 29.71 -4.53
CA PRO A 19 10.05 30.88 -5.40
C PRO A 19 9.36 32.04 -4.68
N ASN A 20 8.47 31.74 -3.71
CA ASN A 20 7.78 32.72 -2.90
C ASN A 20 7.77 32.29 -1.43
N PRO A 21 8.82 32.60 -0.65
CA PRO A 21 8.90 32.20 0.75
C PRO A 21 7.73 32.69 1.61
N ALA A 22 7.12 33.84 1.27
CA ALA A 22 5.99 34.38 2.02
C ALA A 22 4.73 33.47 1.97
N SER A 23 4.60 32.61 0.96
CA SER A 23 3.48 31.70 0.79
C SER A 23 3.67 30.30 1.36
N VAL A 24 4.89 29.94 1.78
CA VAL A 24 5.22 28.63 2.34
C VAL A 24 5.04 28.66 3.86
N ASP A 25 4.41 27.65 4.42
CA ASP A 25 4.18 27.49 5.85
C ASP A 25 4.89 26.26 6.40
N ILE A 26 5.71 26.44 7.42
CA ILE A 26 6.47 25.39 8.09
C ILE A 26 6.11 25.43 9.57
N ALA A 27 5.48 24.36 10.05
CA ALA A 27 5.09 24.24 11.45
C ALA A 27 6.30 24.07 12.38
N GLU A 28 6.11 24.42 13.66
CA GLU A 28 7.19 24.40 14.67
C GLU A 28 7.76 23.00 14.94
N ASP A 29 6.97 21.97 14.66
CA ASP A 29 7.36 20.58 14.88
C ASP A 29 8.10 19.96 13.68
N VAL A 30 8.29 20.70 12.59
CA VAL A 30 9.05 20.22 11.42
C VAL A 30 10.54 20.38 11.65
N ASP A 31 11.26 19.27 11.52
CA ASP A 31 12.72 19.24 11.59
C ASP A 31 13.32 19.52 10.21
N VAL A 32 13.91 20.69 10.02
CA VAL A 32 14.51 21.13 8.74
C VAL A 32 15.72 20.26 8.34
N ASP A 33 16.33 19.54 9.28
CA ASP A 33 17.45 18.64 8.96
C ASP A 33 16.98 17.36 8.25
N LYS A 34 15.68 17.05 8.32
CA LYS A 34 15.03 15.96 7.55
C LYS A 34 14.56 16.39 6.15
N ILE A 35 14.95 17.56 5.70
CA ILE A 35 14.66 18.09 4.37
C ILE A 35 15.99 18.27 3.64
N SER A 36 16.17 17.58 2.51
CA SER A 36 17.35 17.74 1.67
C SER A 36 17.45 19.14 1.08
N GLY A 37 18.67 19.63 0.92
CA GLY A 37 18.97 20.86 0.17
C GLY A 37 19.09 20.65 -1.33
N ASP A 38 19.26 19.39 -1.78
CA ASP A 38 19.57 19.08 -3.17
C ASP A 38 18.32 18.95 -4.02
N GLY A 39 18.14 19.86 -4.98
CA GLY A 39 17.09 19.83 -5.98
C GLY A 39 15.64 19.97 -5.46
N VAL A 40 15.43 20.17 -4.16
CA VAL A 40 14.09 20.32 -3.59
C VAL A 40 13.47 21.65 -3.98
N THR A 41 12.21 21.61 -4.42
CA THR A 41 11.43 22.82 -4.74
C THR A 41 10.11 22.83 -3.97
N LEU A 42 9.88 23.90 -3.20
CA LEU A 42 8.62 24.17 -2.49
C LEU A 42 7.88 25.32 -3.18
N HIS A 43 6.82 25.00 -3.90
CA HIS A 43 6.00 25.97 -4.62
C HIS A 43 5.02 26.71 -3.69
N ASN A 44 4.31 27.66 -4.25
CA ASN A 44 3.39 28.55 -3.54
C ASN A 44 2.32 27.76 -2.76
N GLY A 45 2.15 28.13 -1.49
CA GLY A 45 1.13 27.53 -0.63
C GLY A 45 1.47 26.14 -0.09
N THR A 46 2.72 25.67 -0.27
CA THR A 46 3.20 24.45 0.39
C THR A 46 3.16 24.60 1.91
N ARG A 47 2.65 23.58 2.59
CA ARG A 47 2.59 23.50 4.06
C ARG A 47 3.25 22.23 4.52
N LEU A 48 4.21 22.36 5.44
CA LEU A 48 4.91 21.23 6.06
C LEU A 48 4.52 21.14 7.53
N ARG A 49 4.21 19.92 8.00
CA ARG A 49 3.74 19.62 9.36
C ARG A 49 4.30 18.28 9.83
N GLY A 50 4.43 18.13 11.14
CA GLY A 50 4.78 16.87 11.78
C GLY A 50 6.28 16.60 11.85
N ALA A 51 6.76 16.25 13.04
CA ALA A 51 8.17 15.99 13.35
C ALA A 51 8.78 14.80 12.57
N SER A 52 7.95 13.91 12.01
CA SER A 52 8.39 12.78 11.20
C SER A 52 8.37 13.06 9.69
N THR A 53 8.12 14.30 9.27
CA THR A 53 8.14 14.68 7.85
C THR A 53 9.56 14.65 7.32
N VAL A 54 9.77 13.91 6.22
CA VAL A 54 11.05 13.74 5.52
C VAL A 54 10.85 14.12 4.05
N ILE A 55 11.77 14.91 3.50
CA ILE A 55 11.77 15.29 2.08
C ILE A 55 13.18 15.07 1.51
N SER A 56 13.34 14.02 0.71
CA SER A 56 14.61 13.67 0.09
C SER A 56 14.92 14.54 -1.13
N ALA A 57 16.11 14.37 -1.70
CA ALA A 57 16.60 15.13 -2.85
C ALA A 57 15.67 15.08 -4.06
N GLY A 58 15.64 16.14 -4.85
CA GLY A 58 14.89 16.24 -6.11
C GLY A 58 13.38 16.38 -5.98
N CYS A 59 12.81 16.43 -4.76
CA CYS A 59 11.37 16.52 -4.56
C CYS A 59 10.79 17.86 -5.04
N THR A 60 9.62 17.80 -5.71
CA THR A 60 8.85 18.97 -6.13
C THR A 60 7.47 18.99 -5.48
N LEU A 61 7.14 20.06 -4.74
CA LEU A 61 5.92 20.14 -3.98
C LEU A 61 5.07 21.35 -4.39
N GLY A 62 3.81 21.11 -4.79
CA GLY A 62 2.82 22.14 -5.04
C GLY A 62 2.92 22.87 -6.37
N ALA A 63 3.41 22.20 -7.42
CA ALA A 63 3.61 22.83 -8.73
C ALA A 63 2.33 23.29 -9.42
N GLU A 64 1.19 22.61 -9.21
CA GLU A 64 -0.11 22.97 -9.80
C GLU A 64 -1.03 23.68 -8.79
N THR A 65 -1.14 23.14 -7.58
CA THR A 65 -1.97 23.68 -6.49
C THR A 65 -1.27 23.53 -5.15
N PRO A 66 -1.64 24.29 -4.11
CA PRO A 66 -1.08 24.13 -2.77
C PRO A 66 -1.09 22.66 -2.29
N VAL A 67 -0.01 22.24 -1.66
CA VAL A 67 0.10 20.93 -1.04
C VAL A 67 0.38 21.04 0.45
N THR A 68 -0.24 20.17 1.23
CA THR A 68 0.12 19.96 2.64
C THR A 68 0.76 18.59 2.78
N VAL A 69 1.96 18.53 3.37
CA VAL A 69 2.65 17.27 3.72
C VAL A 69 2.77 17.22 5.23
N GLU A 70 2.17 16.17 5.83
CA GLU A 70 2.11 16.02 7.28
C GLU A 70 2.61 14.64 7.70
N SER A 71 3.63 14.58 8.54
CA SER A 71 4.16 13.35 9.12
C SER A 71 4.40 12.24 8.07
N SER A 72 4.86 12.61 6.88
CA SER A 72 5.02 11.73 5.73
C SER A 72 6.47 11.71 5.26
N GLN A 73 6.90 10.62 4.63
CA GLN A 73 8.26 10.44 4.16
C GLN A 73 8.28 10.37 2.64
N LEU A 74 8.99 11.31 2.03
CA LEU A 74 9.15 11.42 0.60
C LEU A 74 10.59 11.03 0.22
N GLY A 75 10.72 9.92 -0.52
CA GLY A 75 11.96 9.47 -1.13
C GLY A 75 12.43 10.39 -2.25
N PRO A 76 13.57 10.09 -2.90
CA PRO A 76 14.13 10.95 -3.95
C PRO A 76 13.15 11.18 -5.12
N ASN A 77 13.20 12.38 -5.71
CA ASN A 77 12.49 12.74 -6.94
C ASN A 77 10.94 12.60 -6.86
N VAL A 78 10.36 12.65 -5.68
CA VAL A 78 8.89 12.62 -5.51
C VAL A 78 8.29 13.95 -6.03
N ASP A 79 7.23 13.84 -6.85
CA ASP A 79 6.48 15.00 -7.36
C ASP A 79 5.03 14.99 -6.84
N LEU A 80 4.71 15.92 -5.92
CA LEU A 80 3.36 16.15 -5.42
C LEU A 80 2.81 17.47 -5.99
N LYS A 81 2.03 17.39 -7.05
CA LYS A 81 1.54 18.57 -7.76
C LYS A 81 0.53 19.41 -6.99
N GLY A 82 -0.07 18.83 -5.92
CA GLY A 82 -0.97 19.53 -5.01
C GLY A 82 -1.85 18.58 -4.19
N GLY A 83 -2.48 19.08 -3.11
CA GLY A 83 -3.40 18.30 -2.30
C GLY A 83 -2.98 18.14 -0.84
N TYR A 84 -3.35 17.01 -0.22
CA TYR A 84 -3.05 16.69 1.18
C TYR A 84 -2.46 15.29 1.31
N VAL A 85 -1.31 15.19 1.95
CA VAL A 85 -0.61 13.92 2.22
C VAL A 85 -0.31 13.84 3.71
N SER A 86 -0.77 12.78 4.38
CA SER A 86 -0.56 12.60 5.82
C SER A 86 -0.24 11.15 6.16
N LYS A 87 0.84 10.94 6.91
CA LYS A 87 1.30 9.63 7.42
C LYS A 87 1.39 8.59 6.30
N ALA A 88 1.96 9.00 5.17
CA ALA A 88 2.15 8.20 3.98
C ALA A 88 3.61 8.22 3.54
N VAL A 89 4.01 7.21 2.79
CA VAL A 89 5.37 7.05 2.27
C VAL A 89 5.34 7.02 0.75
N PHE A 90 6.22 7.79 0.15
CA PHE A 90 6.45 7.82 -1.29
C PHE A 90 7.90 7.46 -1.54
N LEU A 91 8.14 6.47 -2.38
CA LEU A 91 9.49 6.07 -2.76
C LEU A 91 9.94 6.78 -4.02
N GLU A 92 11.15 6.49 -4.48
CA GLU A 92 11.81 7.22 -5.55
C GLU A 92 10.93 7.39 -6.80
N GLY A 93 10.79 8.64 -7.26
CA GLY A 93 10.04 8.97 -8.47
C GLY A 93 8.52 8.80 -8.40
N ALA A 94 7.98 8.39 -7.24
CA ALA A 94 6.53 8.33 -7.07
C ALA A 94 5.90 9.71 -7.15
N ASN A 95 4.69 9.81 -7.72
CA ASN A 95 4.09 11.10 -7.96
C ASN A 95 2.57 11.10 -7.86
N MET A 96 1.99 12.28 -7.60
CA MET A 96 0.55 12.50 -7.50
C MET A 96 0.16 13.82 -8.16
N GLY A 97 -0.88 13.76 -8.98
CA GLY A 97 -1.53 14.94 -9.56
C GLY A 97 -2.24 15.81 -8.50
N SER A 98 -2.70 16.98 -8.91
CA SER A 98 -3.39 17.93 -8.02
C SER A 98 -4.69 17.37 -7.45
N GLY A 99 -5.07 17.86 -6.27
CA GLY A 99 -6.27 17.41 -5.55
C GLY A 99 -6.16 16.01 -4.93
N ALA A 100 -4.96 15.44 -4.86
CA ALA A 100 -4.72 14.17 -4.19
C ALA A 100 -5.01 14.27 -2.69
N HIS A 101 -5.56 13.19 -2.10
CA HIS A 101 -5.80 13.06 -0.66
C HIS A 101 -5.27 11.70 -0.18
N VAL A 102 -3.98 11.65 0.17
CA VAL A 102 -3.29 10.43 0.58
C VAL A 102 -3.16 10.41 2.09
N ARG A 103 -3.67 9.36 2.71
CA ARG A 103 -3.78 9.24 4.16
C ARG A 103 -2.96 8.08 4.70
N GLU A 104 -3.03 7.93 6.04
CA GLU A 104 -2.25 6.99 6.84
C GLU A 104 -2.22 5.55 6.29
N GLY A 105 -1.05 4.92 6.41
CA GLY A 105 -0.81 3.54 6.00
C GLY A 105 -0.72 3.35 4.49
N SER A 106 -0.54 4.45 3.73
CA SER A 106 -0.33 4.36 2.28
C SER A 106 1.16 4.37 1.96
N ILE A 107 1.57 3.49 1.05
CA ILE A 107 2.92 3.42 0.48
C ILE A 107 2.78 3.45 -1.04
N LEU A 108 3.44 4.40 -1.68
CA LEU A 108 3.62 4.43 -3.12
C LEU A 108 5.08 4.08 -3.40
N GLU A 109 5.32 2.90 -3.96
CA GLU A 109 6.67 2.45 -4.26
C GLU A 109 7.22 3.15 -5.53
N GLU A 110 8.41 2.77 -5.97
CA GLU A 110 9.14 3.49 -7.00
C GLU A 110 8.31 3.75 -8.26
N GLU A 111 8.30 4.99 -8.70
CA GLU A 111 7.58 5.42 -9.91
C GLU A 111 6.07 5.13 -9.90
N ALA A 112 5.47 4.75 -8.77
CA ALA A 112 4.02 4.66 -8.67
C ALA A 112 3.37 6.04 -8.89
N ASN A 113 2.27 6.06 -9.64
CA ASN A 113 1.70 7.29 -10.19
C ASN A 113 0.20 7.41 -9.87
N GLY A 114 -0.25 8.61 -9.51
CA GLY A 114 -1.65 8.96 -9.45
C GLY A 114 -1.95 10.24 -10.22
N ALA A 115 -3.00 10.22 -11.06
CA ALA A 115 -3.49 11.41 -11.72
C ALA A 115 -4.22 12.34 -10.72
N HIS A 116 -5.00 13.29 -11.20
CA HIS A 116 -5.65 14.28 -10.32
C HIS A 116 -6.83 13.68 -9.52
N THR A 117 -7.05 14.22 -8.32
CA THR A 117 -8.19 13.87 -7.45
C THR A 117 -8.25 12.38 -7.10
N VAL A 118 -7.14 11.85 -6.61
CA VAL A 118 -7.01 10.47 -6.14
C VAL A 118 -7.03 10.43 -4.62
N GLY A 119 -7.92 9.64 -4.02
CA GLY A 119 -7.99 9.37 -2.59
C GLY A 119 -7.43 8.01 -2.23
N LEU A 120 -6.42 7.96 -1.35
CA LEU A 120 -5.80 6.74 -0.85
C LEU A 120 -5.83 6.70 0.68
N LYS A 121 -5.99 5.50 1.23
CA LYS A 121 -5.85 5.22 2.66
C LYS A 121 -5.59 3.73 2.85
N GLN A 122 -4.58 3.37 3.65
CA GLN A 122 -4.23 1.96 3.86
C GLN A 122 -4.01 1.23 2.53
N THR A 123 -3.28 1.88 1.61
CA THR A 123 -3.12 1.42 0.22
C THR A 123 -1.64 1.30 -0.09
N ILE A 124 -1.23 0.17 -0.63
CA ILE A 124 0.14 -0.08 -1.06
C ILE A 124 0.14 -0.25 -2.58
N LEU A 125 0.82 0.64 -3.27
CA LEU A 125 1.05 0.58 -4.71
C LEU A 125 2.49 0.17 -4.96
N PHE A 126 2.68 -0.97 -5.60
CA PHE A 126 3.99 -1.47 -5.98
C PHE A 126 4.58 -0.63 -7.12
N PRO A 127 5.87 -0.81 -7.43
CA PRO A 127 6.51 -0.02 -8.47
C PRO A 127 5.70 0.05 -9.76
N PHE A 128 5.67 1.23 -10.38
CA PHE A 128 5.01 1.55 -11.64
C PHE A 128 3.48 1.61 -11.60
N VAL A 129 2.79 1.06 -10.60
CA VAL A 129 1.32 1.07 -10.54
C VAL A 129 0.78 2.48 -10.76
N THR A 130 -0.16 2.60 -11.69
CA THR A 130 -0.69 3.89 -12.14
C THR A 130 -2.19 3.99 -11.86
N LEU A 131 -2.59 5.12 -11.28
CA LEU A 131 -3.98 5.43 -11.02
C LEU A 131 -4.45 6.57 -11.95
N GLY A 132 -5.56 6.34 -12.64
CA GLY A 132 -6.28 7.40 -13.37
C GLY A 132 -6.86 8.45 -12.43
N SER A 133 -7.70 9.32 -12.95
CA SER A 133 -8.29 10.43 -12.19
C SER A 133 -9.55 10.02 -11.43
N LEU A 134 -9.93 10.81 -10.39
CA LEU A 134 -11.20 10.65 -9.68
C LEU A 134 -11.37 9.28 -9.01
N ILE A 135 -10.32 8.77 -8.43
CA ILE A 135 -10.26 7.43 -7.83
C ILE A 135 -10.38 7.51 -6.32
N ASN A 136 -11.11 6.55 -5.71
CA ASN A 136 -11.05 6.25 -4.29
C ASN A 136 -10.61 4.79 -4.10
N PHE A 137 -9.31 4.60 -3.80
CA PHE A 137 -8.69 3.27 -3.74
C PHE A 137 -8.09 3.06 -2.34
N CYS A 138 -8.94 2.58 -1.41
CA CYS A 138 -8.59 2.40 -0.01
C CYS A 138 -8.60 0.93 0.39
N ASP A 139 -7.77 0.56 1.37
CA ASP A 139 -7.67 -0.82 1.88
C ASP A 139 -7.28 -1.82 0.78
N CYS A 140 -6.27 -1.50 -0.01
CA CYS A 140 -5.83 -2.32 -1.14
C CYS A 140 -4.31 -2.44 -1.20
N LEU A 141 -3.85 -3.55 -1.78
CA LEU A 141 -2.50 -3.68 -2.31
C LEU A 141 -2.63 -3.98 -3.81
N MET A 142 -1.85 -3.29 -4.64
CA MET A 142 -1.80 -3.54 -6.06
C MET A 142 -0.36 -3.68 -6.54
N SER A 143 -0.09 -4.73 -7.31
CA SER A 143 1.21 -5.06 -7.89
C SER A 143 1.07 -5.45 -9.35
N GLY A 144 2.18 -5.77 -10.01
CA GLY A 144 2.23 -6.17 -11.42
C GLY A 144 2.65 -5.03 -12.33
N GLY A 145 3.11 -5.41 -13.52
CA GLY A 145 3.82 -4.53 -14.43
C GLY A 145 5.34 -4.61 -14.24
N THR A 146 6.07 -4.27 -15.29
CA THR A 146 7.52 -4.43 -15.36
C THR A 146 8.25 -3.10 -15.58
N SER A 147 7.53 -2.03 -15.91
CA SER A 147 8.11 -0.71 -16.22
C SER A 147 7.04 0.37 -16.33
N ARG A 148 7.45 1.63 -16.55
CA ARG A 148 6.52 2.73 -16.85
C ARG A 148 5.72 2.56 -18.14
N SER A 149 6.17 1.73 -19.06
CA SER A 149 5.45 1.41 -20.30
C SER A 149 4.65 0.11 -20.24
N ASP A 150 4.82 -0.66 -19.17
CA ASP A 150 4.08 -1.88 -18.87
C ASP A 150 3.80 -1.92 -17.38
N HIS A 151 2.70 -1.34 -16.95
CA HIS A 151 2.32 -1.15 -15.55
C HIS A 151 0.88 -1.52 -15.29
N SER A 152 0.64 -2.00 -14.08
CA SER A 152 -0.75 -2.16 -13.61
C SER A 152 -1.44 -0.80 -13.51
N GLU A 153 -2.71 -0.76 -13.94
CA GLU A 153 -3.46 0.49 -14.02
C GLU A 153 -4.86 0.35 -13.42
N VAL A 154 -5.26 1.38 -12.69
CA VAL A 154 -6.65 1.60 -12.26
C VAL A 154 -7.23 2.73 -13.11
N GLY A 155 -8.23 2.42 -13.91
CA GLY A 155 -8.91 3.38 -14.77
C GLY A 155 -9.67 4.45 -13.99
N SER A 156 -9.89 5.61 -14.60
CA SER A 156 -10.52 6.77 -13.96
C SER A 156 -11.90 6.45 -13.37
N SER A 157 -12.23 7.12 -12.27
CA SER A 157 -13.51 6.97 -11.55
C SER A 157 -13.73 5.58 -10.95
N TYR A 158 -12.66 4.89 -10.58
CA TYR A 158 -12.72 3.59 -9.92
C TYR A 158 -12.86 3.75 -8.40
N ILE A 159 -13.74 2.92 -7.79
CA ILE A 159 -13.94 2.93 -6.34
C ILE A 159 -13.80 1.52 -5.77
N HIS A 160 -12.92 1.37 -4.79
CA HIS A 160 -12.89 0.20 -3.91
C HIS A 160 -13.71 0.50 -2.65
N PHE A 161 -14.72 -0.30 -2.33
CA PHE A 161 -15.69 0.03 -1.31
C PHE A 161 -16.17 -1.16 -0.47
N ASN A 162 -16.84 -0.85 0.64
CA ASN A 162 -17.47 -1.81 1.54
C ASN A 162 -18.81 -2.28 0.98
N TYR A 163 -19.20 -3.50 1.32
CA TYR A 163 -20.50 -4.05 0.87
C TYR A 163 -21.70 -3.38 1.57
N THR A 164 -21.59 -3.11 2.88
CA THR A 164 -22.67 -2.56 3.68
C THR A 164 -22.22 -1.35 4.50
N PRO A 165 -23.15 -0.47 4.94
CA PRO A 165 -22.83 0.69 5.76
C PRO A 165 -22.70 0.39 7.26
N ASP A 166 -22.89 -0.84 7.70
CA ASP A 166 -22.98 -1.26 9.10
C ASP A 166 -21.63 -1.33 9.84
N GLY A 167 -20.59 -0.71 9.28
CA GLY A 167 -19.27 -0.59 9.89
C GLY A 167 -18.34 -1.78 9.64
N ASN A 168 -18.78 -2.79 8.90
CA ASN A 168 -17.89 -3.86 8.47
C ASN A 168 -16.87 -3.32 7.44
N LYS A 169 -15.63 -3.15 7.91
CA LYS A 169 -14.48 -2.68 7.09
C LYS A 169 -13.41 -3.77 6.91
N THR A 170 -13.81 -5.04 6.91
CA THR A 170 -12.94 -6.17 6.58
C THR A 170 -12.88 -6.37 5.07
N THR A 171 -12.44 -5.35 4.36
CA THR A 171 -12.57 -5.19 2.91
C THR A 171 -11.25 -5.18 2.17
N ALA A 172 -10.13 -5.49 2.86
CA ALA A 172 -8.81 -5.42 2.25
C ALA A 172 -8.66 -6.37 1.07
N SER A 173 -8.26 -5.83 -0.08
CA SER A 173 -8.14 -6.55 -1.36
C SER A 173 -6.71 -6.60 -1.85
N LEU A 174 -6.39 -7.68 -2.57
CA LEU A 174 -5.12 -7.89 -3.26
C LEU A 174 -5.36 -7.90 -4.77
N PHE A 175 -4.79 -6.95 -5.48
CA PHE A 175 -4.68 -6.94 -6.94
C PHE A 175 -3.25 -7.34 -7.30
N GLY A 176 -3.07 -8.62 -7.67
CA GLY A 176 -1.78 -9.30 -7.60
C GLY A 176 -1.44 -9.73 -6.17
N ASP A 177 -0.25 -10.30 -5.98
CA ASP A 177 0.24 -10.73 -4.67
C ASP A 177 1.64 -10.17 -4.37
N VAL A 178 2.06 -10.28 -3.11
CA VAL A 178 3.36 -9.78 -2.67
C VAL A 178 4.48 -10.69 -3.15
N ALA A 179 4.35 -12.02 -3.00
CA ALA A 179 5.45 -12.95 -3.22
C ALA A 179 6.00 -12.91 -4.64
N ARG A 180 5.11 -12.77 -5.63
CA ARG A 180 5.48 -12.66 -7.05
C ARG A 180 5.66 -11.18 -7.46
N GLY A 181 4.85 -10.27 -6.90
CA GLY A 181 4.82 -8.86 -7.29
C GLY A 181 6.12 -8.11 -7.04
N VAL A 182 6.82 -8.40 -5.94
CA VAL A 182 8.12 -7.77 -5.63
C VAL A 182 9.23 -8.13 -6.63
N MET A 183 9.04 -9.18 -7.44
CA MET A 183 10.02 -9.61 -8.46
C MET A 183 9.99 -8.75 -9.74
N LEU A 184 8.99 -7.88 -9.90
CA LEU A 184 8.85 -6.93 -11.01
C LEU A 184 8.84 -7.58 -12.41
N ASP A 185 8.38 -8.83 -12.50
CA ASP A 185 8.34 -9.63 -13.73
C ASP A 185 6.95 -10.17 -14.08
N ARG A 186 5.91 -9.75 -13.34
CA ARG A 186 4.55 -10.20 -13.58
C ARG A 186 3.79 -9.29 -14.53
N PRO A 187 2.89 -9.84 -15.37
CA PRO A 187 2.06 -9.05 -16.26
C PRO A 187 1.22 -8.01 -15.51
N ALA A 188 0.97 -6.89 -16.16
CA ALA A 188 0.17 -5.81 -15.62
C ALA A 188 -1.30 -6.21 -15.43
N ILE A 189 -1.93 -5.69 -14.37
CA ILE A 189 -3.38 -5.81 -14.12
C ILE A 189 -4.05 -4.51 -14.56
N PHE A 190 -5.18 -4.62 -15.26
CA PHE A 190 -5.98 -3.46 -15.63
C PHE A 190 -7.37 -3.52 -14.97
N LEU A 191 -7.68 -2.52 -14.16
CA LEU A 191 -9.00 -2.33 -13.56
C LEU A 191 -9.74 -1.23 -14.33
N GLY A 192 -10.74 -1.58 -15.12
CA GLY A 192 -11.46 -0.68 -16.00
C GLY A 192 -12.11 0.51 -15.28
N GLY A 193 -12.01 1.70 -15.89
CA GLY A 193 -12.57 2.94 -15.35
C GLY A 193 -14.09 2.90 -15.21
N GLN A 194 -14.67 3.81 -14.42
CA GLN A 194 -16.07 3.81 -13.99
C GLN A 194 -16.50 2.48 -13.36
N GLY A 195 -15.53 1.71 -12.86
CA GLY A 195 -15.70 0.44 -12.22
C GLY A 195 -15.53 0.50 -10.72
N GLY A 196 -15.42 -0.66 -10.13
CA GLY A 196 -15.15 -0.77 -8.71
C GLY A 196 -14.91 -2.19 -8.24
N ALA A 197 -14.55 -2.33 -6.96
CA ALA A 197 -14.50 -3.62 -6.30
C ALA A 197 -15.15 -3.54 -4.93
N VAL A 198 -15.96 -4.55 -4.61
CA VAL A 198 -16.50 -4.77 -3.28
C VAL A 198 -15.56 -5.72 -2.54
N GLY A 199 -14.71 -5.17 -1.70
CA GLY A 199 -13.73 -5.96 -0.96
C GLY A 199 -14.35 -6.87 0.11
N PRO A 200 -13.60 -7.91 0.51
CA PRO A 200 -12.29 -8.30 -0.02
C PRO A 200 -12.38 -9.12 -1.30
N VAL A 201 -11.51 -8.82 -2.27
CA VAL A 201 -11.33 -9.61 -3.49
C VAL A 201 -9.84 -9.83 -3.77
N TYR A 202 -9.55 -10.87 -4.52
CA TYR A 202 -8.23 -11.15 -5.08
C TYR A 202 -8.30 -11.16 -6.61
N THR A 203 -7.27 -10.63 -7.27
CA THR A 203 -7.16 -10.62 -8.73
C THR A 203 -5.76 -11.07 -9.15
N GLY A 204 -5.65 -12.10 -9.98
CA GLY A 204 -4.39 -12.61 -10.53
C GLY A 204 -3.74 -11.63 -11.52
N PHE A 205 -2.44 -11.81 -11.77
CA PHE A 205 -1.68 -10.98 -12.69
C PHE A 205 -2.14 -11.10 -14.14
N GLY A 206 -1.94 -10.06 -14.94
CA GLY A 206 -2.37 -10.04 -16.34
C GLY A 206 -3.89 -10.03 -16.53
N THR A 207 -4.65 -9.86 -15.45
CA THR A 207 -6.10 -9.77 -15.53
C THR A 207 -6.52 -8.40 -16.00
N VAL A 208 -7.45 -8.38 -16.98
CA VAL A 208 -8.09 -7.18 -17.49
C VAL A 208 -9.56 -7.20 -17.05
N VAL A 209 -9.96 -6.25 -16.23
CA VAL A 209 -11.36 -6.05 -15.84
C VAL A 209 -11.97 -4.97 -16.73
N ALA A 210 -13.07 -5.28 -17.40
CA ALA A 210 -13.73 -4.35 -18.30
C ALA A 210 -14.20 -3.07 -17.59
N ALA A 211 -14.22 -1.96 -18.33
CA ALA A 211 -14.74 -0.69 -17.81
C ALA A 211 -16.22 -0.81 -17.39
N GLY A 212 -16.62 -0.04 -16.37
CA GLY A 212 -17.97 -0.10 -15.81
C GLY A 212 -18.28 -1.33 -14.96
N ALA A 213 -17.32 -2.24 -14.80
CA ALA A 213 -17.50 -3.48 -14.06
C ALA A 213 -17.32 -3.27 -12.55
N VAL A 214 -18.10 -4.02 -11.75
CA VAL A 214 -17.93 -4.08 -10.29
C VAL A 214 -17.58 -5.49 -9.87
N LEU A 215 -16.32 -5.71 -9.47
CA LEU A 215 -15.86 -6.99 -8.94
C LEU A 215 -16.49 -7.28 -7.58
N ARG A 216 -16.97 -8.53 -7.41
CA ARG A 216 -17.60 -9.03 -6.17
C ARG A 216 -17.09 -10.41 -5.76
N SER A 217 -16.27 -11.01 -6.59
CA SER A 217 -15.66 -12.33 -6.40
C SER A 217 -14.20 -12.31 -6.79
N ASP A 218 -13.47 -13.33 -6.33
CA ASP A 218 -12.06 -13.49 -6.63
C ASP A 218 -11.84 -13.96 -8.07
N MET A 219 -10.79 -13.46 -8.70
CA MET A 219 -10.26 -13.89 -10.01
C MET A 219 -8.85 -14.42 -9.76
N VAL A 220 -8.75 -15.68 -9.34
CA VAL A 220 -7.49 -16.25 -8.83
C VAL A 220 -6.49 -16.61 -9.92
N ASP A 221 -6.96 -16.95 -11.11
CA ASP A 221 -6.11 -17.32 -12.23
C ASP A 221 -5.54 -16.08 -12.93
N ASP A 222 -4.29 -16.18 -13.38
CA ASP A 222 -3.63 -15.12 -14.13
C ASP A 222 -4.15 -15.04 -15.58
N GLY A 223 -4.07 -13.86 -16.22
CA GLY A 223 -4.29 -13.68 -17.66
C GLY A 223 -5.76 -13.67 -18.13
N ASN A 224 -6.70 -13.28 -17.28
CA ASN A 224 -8.12 -13.31 -17.61
C ASN A 224 -8.66 -11.97 -18.14
N LEU A 225 -9.58 -12.03 -19.10
CA LEU A 225 -10.53 -10.94 -19.37
C LEU A 225 -11.79 -11.15 -18.54
N VAL A 226 -12.11 -10.20 -17.68
CA VAL A 226 -13.22 -10.28 -16.74
C VAL A 226 -14.30 -9.26 -17.11
N ILE A 227 -15.49 -9.77 -17.46
CA ILE A 227 -16.71 -9.00 -17.69
C ILE A 227 -17.77 -9.59 -16.76
N PRO A 228 -17.83 -9.14 -15.49
CA PRO A 228 -18.73 -9.72 -14.51
C PRO A 228 -20.19 -9.40 -14.87
N ASP A 229 -21.08 -10.37 -14.65
CA ASP A 229 -22.50 -10.16 -14.76
C ASP A 229 -23.00 -9.16 -13.70
N ALA A 230 -23.98 -8.36 -14.05
CA ALA A 230 -24.71 -7.57 -13.07
C ALA A 230 -25.48 -8.53 -12.12
N PRO A 231 -25.37 -8.35 -10.79
CA PRO A 231 -26.14 -9.18 -9.88
C PRO A 231 -27.64 -8.98 -10.16
N PRO A 232 -28.46 -10.05 -10.04
CA PRO A 232 -29.90 -9.93 -10.22
C PRO A 232 -30.48 -8.93 -9.23
N GLY A 233 -31.39 -8.08 -9.69
CA GLY A 233 -32.09 -7.13 -8.84
C GLY A 233 -32.84 -7.87 -7.73
N MET A 234 -32.76 -7.38 -6.50
CA MET A 234 -33.50 -7.92 -5.38
C MET A 234 -33.89 -6.84 -4.38
N VAL A 235 -35.04 -6.99 -3.77
CA VAL A 235 -35.49 -6.23 -2.61
C VAL A 235 -35.79 -7.22 -1.48
N ARG A 236 -35.17 -7.08 -0.35
CA ARG A 236 -35.40 -7.93 0.83
C ARG A 236 -35.15 -7.14 2.11
N PRO A 237 -35.70 -7.55 3.26
CA PRO A 237 -35.35 -6.95 4.54
C PRO A 237 -33.85 -6.98 4.76
N LEU A 238 -33.29 -5.88 5.28
CA LEU A 238 -31.88 -5.79 5.64
C LEU A 238 -31.63 -6.59 6.94
N ALA A 239 -30.82 -7.62 6.83
CA ALA A 239 -30.26 -8.32 7.99
C ALA A 239 -28.86 -7.78 8.27
N LYS A 240 -28.70 -7.03 9.37
CA LYS A 240 -27.40 -6.53 9.80
C LYS A 240 -26.50 -7.68 10.25
N HIS A 241 -25.18 -7.54 10.03
CA HIS A 241 -24.14 -8.47 10.49
C HIS A 241 -24.33 -9.92 10.03
N SER A 242 -24.99 -10.14 8.89
CA SER A 242 -25.20 -11.46 8.32
C SER A 242 -23.97 -11.92 7.52
N TYR A 243 -23.04 -12.60 8.18
CA TYR A 243 -21.77 -13.08 7.60
C TYR A 243 -21.93 -14.50 7.02
N LYS A 244 -22.68 -14.65 5.91
CA LYS A 244 -22.94 -15.95 5.28
C LYS A 244 -21.70 -16.64 4.73
N GLN A 245 -20.67 -15.87 4.38
CA GLN A 245 -19.38 -16.37 3.87
C GLN A 245 -18.23 -16.03 4.82
N LEU A 246 -18.44 -16.25 6.12
CA LEU A 246 -17.45 -15.94 7.14
C LEU A 246 -16.08 -16.59 6.89
N PRO A 247 -15.96 -17.89 6.52
CA PRO A 247 -14.67 -18.51 6.26
C PRO A 247 -13.91 -17.79 5.14
N ARG A 248 -14.54 -17.52 4.00
CA ARG A 248 -13.92 -16.78 2.89
C ARG A 248 -13.51 -15.36 3.32
N LEU A 249 -14.38 -14.64 4.02
CA LEU A 249 -14.12 -13.28 4.50
C LEU A 249 -12.92 -13.25 5.44
N LEU A 250 -12.88 -14.17 6.41
CA LEU A 250 -11.79 -14.28 7.35
C LEU A 250 -10.50 -14.66 6.65
N ARG A 251 -10.51 -15.71 5.81
CA ARG A 251 -9.34 -16.15 5.05
C ARG A 251 -8.73 -15.00 4.25
N ARG A 252 -9.52 -14.22 3.51
CA ARG A 252 -9.02 -13.10 2.71
C ARG A 252 -8.37 -12.01 3.57
N ASN A 253 -8.93 -11.71 4.73
CA ASN A 253 -8.32 -10.76 5.66
C ASN A 253 -7.02 -11.30 6.27
N LEU A 254 -6.96 -12.57 6.67
CA LEU A 254 -5.74 -13.20 7.18
C LEU A 254 -4.67 -13.28 6.07
N THR A 255 -5.04 -13.60 4.83
CA THR A 255 -4.13 -13.56 3.66
C THR A 255 -3.54 -12.16 3.47
N TYR A 256 -4.35 -11.11 3.59
CA TYR A 256 -3.86 -9.74 3.49
C TYR A 256 -2.85 -9.41 4.60
N VAL A 257 -3.12 -9.81 5.85
CA VAL A 257 -2.20 -9.60 6.97
C VAL A 257 -0.90 -10.38 6.76
N ALA A 258 -0.98 -11.65 6.34
CA ALA A 258 0.19 -12.47 6.00
C ALA A 258 1.02 -11.86 4.85
N SER A 259 0.34 -11.25 3.87
CA SER A 259 1.01 -10.52 2.78
C SER A 259 1.75 -9.28 3.28
N LEU A 260 1.24 -8.59 4.31
CA LEU A 260 1.98 -7.49 4.95
C LEU A 260 3.21 -8.00 5.71
N ASP A 261 3.14 -9.18 6.35
CA ASP A 261 4.30 -9.80 7.01
C ASP A 261 5.37 -10.17 5.96
N ALA A 262 4.97 -10.77 4.84
CA ALA A 262 5.88 -11.09 3.74
C ALA A 262 6.51 -9.82 3.13
N LEU A 263 5.74 -8.75 2.96
CA LEU A 263 6.25 -7.48 2.47
C LEU A 263 7.22 -6.83 3.47
N GLU A 264 6.95 -6.94 4.76
CA GLU A 264 7.89 -6.48 5.80
C GLU A 264 9.19 -7.28 5.76
N ALA A 265 9.14 -8.60 5.52
CA ALA A 265 10.33 -9.44 5.32
C ALA A 265 11.16 -8.93 4.14
N TRP A 266 10.50 -8.61 3.02
CA TRP A 266 11.14 -8.03 1.84
C TRP A 266 11.80 -6.69 2.14
N TYR A 267 11.11 -5.80 2.86
CA TYR A 267 11.68 -4.50 3.25
C TYR A 267 12.91 -4.67 4.16
N ARG A 268 12.82 -5.54 5.17
CA ARG A 268 13.91 -5.76 6.13
C ARG A 268 15.10 -6.48 5.53
N GLY A 269 14.84 -7.52 4.73
CA GLY A 269 15.87 -8.41 4.21
C GLY A 269 16.48 -7.93 2.89
N VAL A 270 15.68 -7.32 2.02
CA VAL A 270 16.10 -6.97 0.65
C VAL A 270 16.24 -5.46 0.48
N ARG A 271 15.23 -4.67 0.86
CA ARG A 271 15.21 -3.22 0.52
C ARG A 271 16.11 -2.35 1.40
N ARG A 272 16.39 -2.76 2.63
CA ARG A 272 17.15 -1.95 3.59
C ARG A 272 18.50 -1.42 3.06
N PRO A 273 19.36 -2.19 2.38
CA PRO A 273 20.62 -1.70 1.84
C PRO A 273 20.44 -0.60 0.78
N PHE A 274 19.36 -0.66 -0.01
CA PHE A 274 19.06 0.35 -1.02
C PHE A 274 18.61 1.68 -0.39
N PHE A 275 17.86 1.62 0.69
CA PHE A 275 17.54 2.83 1.48
C PHE A 275 18.79 3.43 2.11
N ALA A 276 19.65 2.62 2.70
CA ALA A 276 20.88 3.09 3.36
C ALA A 276 21.86 3.77 2.37
N ALA A 277 21.74 3.50 1.07
CA ALA A 277 22.52 4.15 0.02
C ALA A 277 21.99 5.54 -0.39
N GLN A 278 20.82 5.95 0.12
CA GLN A 278 20.17 7.24 -0.22
C GLN A 278 20.32 8.24 0.91
N GLU A 279 20.42 9.55 0.57
CA GLU A 279 20.29 10.62 1.55
C GLU A 279 18.93 10.54 2.25
N LEU A 280 18.91 10.61 3.58
CA LEU A 280 17.70 10.44 4.42
C LEU A 280 16.99 9.09 4.24
N GLY A 281 17.58 8.14 3.54
CA GLY A 281 16.95 6.86 3.19
C GLY A 281 16.57 6.03 4.42
N ASP A 282 17.38 6.03 5.48
CA ASP A 282 17.00 5.34 6.74
C ASP A 282 15.70 5.88 7.33
N LEU A 283 15.45 7.19 7.25
CA LEU A 283 14.20 7.80 7.75
C LEU A 283 12.99 7.42 6.88
N VAL A 284 13.18 7.30 5.56
CA VAL A 284 12.14 6.81 4.64
C VAL A 284 11.85 5.33 4.90
N TYR A 285 12.89 4.53 5.12
CA TYR A 285 12.77 3.11 5.50
C TYR A 285 11.97 2.91 6.80
N GLU A 286 12.30 3.66 7.85
CA GLU A 286 11.57 3.62 9.11
C GLU A 286 10.10 4.00 8.91
N GLY A 287 9.84 5.02 8.09
CA GLY A 287 8.49 5.43 7.72
C GLY A 287 7.72 4.31 7.00
N ALA A 288 8.36 3.60 6.08
CA ALA A 288 7.76 2.48 5.37
C ALA A 288 7.42 1.31 6.32
N LEU A 289 8.32 0.94 7.23
CA LEU A 289 8.02 -0.07 8.25
C LEU A 289 6.89 0.37 9.18
N ALA A 290 6.84 1.64 9.58
CA ALA A 290 5.76 2.18 10.39
C ALA A 290 4.41 2.15 9.64
N ALA A 291 4.40 2.41 8.33
CA ALA A 291 3.20 2.31 7.50
C ALA A 291 2.71 0.84 7.38
N LEU A 292 3.60 -0.13 7.20
CA LEU A 292 3.27 -1.57 7.20
C LEU A 292 2.69 -2.00 8.55
N ALA A 293 3.32 -1.61 9.65
CA ALA A 293 2.83 -1.89 11.01
C ALA A 293 1.46 -1.25 11.26
N SER A 294 1.23 -0.03 10.78
CA SER A 294 -0.07 0.65 10.84
C SER A 294 -1.13 -0.12 10.05
N GLY A 295 -0.80 -0.59 8.84
CA GLY A 295 -1.66 -1.41 8.00
C GLY A 295 -2.07 -2.71 8.70
N ARG A 296 -1.11 -3.43 9.29
CA ARG A 296 -1.36 -4.64 10.09
C ARG A 296 -2.31 -4.34 11.26
N SER A 297 -2.01 -3.31 12.03
CA SER A 297 -2.81 -2.91 13.20
C SER A 297 -4.25 -2.58 12.82
N GLU A 298 -4.45 -1.87 11.71
CA GLU A 298 -5.79 -1.57 11.21
C GLU A 298 -6.54 -2.84 10.80
N ARG A 299 -5.90 -3.79 10.10
CA ARG A 299 -6.55 -5.08 9.75
C ARG A 299 -6.91 -5.89 10.96
N VAL A 300 -6.02 -6.02 11.93
CA VAL A 300 -6.28 -6.69 13.23
C VAL A 300 -7.49 -6.04 13.92
N LYS A 301 -7.53 -4.71 14.02
CA LYS A 301 -8.67 -3.97 14.57
C LYS A 301 -9.98 -4.29 13.84
N ARG A 302 -9.96 -4.42 12.50
CA ARG A 302 -11.17 -4.73 11.73
C ARG A 302 -11.63 -6.16 11.93
N ILE A 303 -10.71 -7.12 12.00
CA ILE A 303 -11.05 -8.52 12.32
C ILE A 303 -11.66 -8.60 13.72
N ARG A 304 -11.09 -7.93 14.74
CA ARG A 304 -11.67 -7.87 16.09
C ARG A 304 -13.08 -7.29 16.08
N ALA A 305 -13.31 -6.21 15.36
CA ALA A 305 -14.62 -5.59 15.25
C ALA A 305 -15.62 -6.54 14.55
N LEU A 306 -15.22 -7.25 13.51
CA LEU A 306 -16.01 -8.28 12.85
C LEU A 306 -16.46 -9.35 13.87
N VAL A 307 -15.49 -9.93 14.61
CA VAL A 307 -15.75 -11.00 15.57
C VAL A 307 -16.68 -10.53 16.70
N GLY A 308 -16.54 -9.27 17.12
CA GLY A 308 -17.44 -8.66 18.11
C GLY A 308 -18.92 -8.58 17.69
N HIS A 309 -19.20 -8.69 16.38
CA HIS A 309 -20.57 -8.72 15.85
C HIS A 309 -21.10 -10.14 15.56
N LEU A 310 -20.29 -11.18 15.75
CA LEU A 310 -20.74 -12.55 15.53
C LEU A 310 -21.61 -13.03 16.68
N ASP A 311 -22.68 -13.74 16.32
CA ASP A 311 -23.46 -14.58 17.25
C ASP A 311 -22.77 -15.96 17.42
N ASP A 312 -23.28 -16.78 18.33
CA ASP A 312 -22.82 -18.14 18.58
C ASP A 312 -23.60 -19.20 17.80
N ALA A 313 -24.02 -18.87 16.56
CA ALA A 313 -24.90 -19.70 15.75
C ALA A 313 -24.30 -21.06 15.39
N ASP A 314 -22.98 -21.15 15.29
CA ASP A 314 -22.27 -22.40 14.93
C ASP A 314 -20.94 -22.52 15.69
N GLU A 315 -20.35 -23.73 15.60
CA GLU A 315 -19.07 -24.06 16.25
C GLU A 315 -17.90 -23.20 15.74
N GLY A 316 -17.85 -22.92 14.44
CA GLY A 316 -16.80 -22.13 13.84
C GLY A 316 -16.75 -20.71 14.40
N ARG A 317 -17.92 -20.08 14.64
CA ARG A 317 -18.01 -18.74 15.23
C ARG A 317 -17.58 -18.72 16.69
N ARG A 318 -17.98 -19.76 17.47
CA ARG A 318 -17.54 -19.90 18.87
C ARG A 318 -16.04 -20.06 18.95
N GLN A 319 -15.48 -20.99 18.16
CA GLN A 319 -14.04 -21.24 18.11
C GLN A 319 -13.23 -20.00 17.69
N LEU A 320 -13.70 -19.25 16.67
CA LEU A 320 -13.07 -18.02 16.26
C LEU A 320 -13.04 -16.98 17.39
N ARG A 321 -14.13 -16.85 18.15
CA ARG A 321 -14.19 -15.91 19.28
C ARG A 321 -13.24 -16.32 20.39
N GLU A 322 -13.21 -17.60 20.74
CA GLU A 322 -12.37 -18.15 21.81
C GLU A 322 -10.87 -18.07 21.48
N ASN A 323 -10.51 -18.31 20.23
CA ASN A 323 -9.11 -18.36 19.78
C ASN A 323 -8.63 -17.07 19.09
N LEU A 324 -9.42 -16.00 19.07
CA LEU A 324 -9.13 -14.79 18.31
C LEU A 324 -7.74 -14.21 18.58
N ASP A 325 -7.34 -14.12 19.85
CA ASP A 325 -6.04 -13.57 20.23
C ASP A 325 -4.89 -14.48 19.77
N ALA A 326 -5.06 -15.79 19.89
CA ALA A 326 -4.07 -16.75 19.41
C ALA A 326 -3.92 -16.67 17.87
N VAL A 327 -5.04 -16.61 17.14
CA VAL A 327 -5.05 -16.46 15.67
C VAL A 327 -4.38 -15.17 15.24
N LEU A 328 -4.71 -14.05 15.87
CA LEU A 328 -4.10 -12.76 15.53
C LEU A 328 -2.63 -12.67 15.96
N GLY A 329 -2.24 -13.39 17.00
CA GLY A 329 -0.85 -13.52 17.48
C GLY A 329 0.09 -14.29 16.53
N VAL A 330 -0.46 -15.02 15.54
CA VAL A 330 0.33 -15.68 14.49
C VAL A 330 1.05 -14.67 13.58
N PHE A 331 0.46 -13.47 13.43
CA PHE A 331 0.93 -12.44 12.50
C PHE A 331 1.81 -11.41 13.21
N GLY A 332 2.92 -11.04 12.59
CA GLY A 332 3.86 -10.09 13.16
C GLY A 332 5.14 -9.99 12.35
N THR A 333 6.12 -9.28 12.90
CA THR A 333 7.43 -9.11 12.24
C THR A 333 8.04 -10.47 11.91
N PRO A 334 8.38 -10.71 10.62
CA PRO A 334 8.98 -11.96 10.21
C PRO A 334 10.45 -12.08 10.66
N GLU A 335 10.86 -13.30 10.98
CA GLU A 335 12.24 -13.62 11.39
C GLU A 335 12.96 -14.52 10.37
N GLU A 336 12.27 -14.91 9.30
CA GLU A 336 12.76 -15.80 8.27
C GLU A 336 13.91 -15.15 7.48
N PRO A 337 15.10 -15.80 7.37
CA PRO A 337 16.25 -15.22 6.67
C PRO A 337 16.02 -15.16 5.15
N VAL A 338 16.65 -14.17 4.52
CA VAL A 338 16.67 -14.07 3.05
C VAL A 338 17.41 -15.27 2.47
N PRO A 339 16.89 -15.93 1.42
CA PRO A 339 17.61 -17.02 0.74
C PRO A 339 18.96 -16.55 0.16
N ASP A 340 20.01 -17.35 0.35
CA ASP A 340 21.36 -17.04 -0.12
C ASP A 340 21.40 -16.79 -1.64
N ALA A 341 20.66 -17.57 -2.43
CA ALA A 341 20.57 -17.41 -3.88
C ALA A 341 20.01 -16.04 -4.29
N LEU A 342 19.10 -15.48 -3.51
CA LEU A 342 18.57 -14.13 -3.73
C LEU A 342 19.57 -13.07 -3.24
N ALA A 343 20.07 -13.21 -2.02
CA ALA A 343 20.96 -12.25 -1.39
C ALA A 343 22.25 -12.01 -2.18
N ALA A 344 22.78 -13.07 -2.81
CA ALA A 344 24.03 -13.02 -3.58
C ALA A 344 23.95 -12.18 -4.87
N GLU A 345 22.75 -11.95 -5.40
CA GLU A 345 22.55 -11.21 -6.66
C GLU A 345 22.11 -9.75 -6.47
N LEU A 346 21.83 -9.34 -5.23
CA LEU A 346 21.38 -7.98 -4.93
C LEU A 346 22.57 -7.04 -4.74
N ASP A 347 22.73 -6.10 -5.67
CA ASP A 347 23.74 -5.03 -5.60
C ASP A 347 23.08 -3.67 -5.34
N PRO A 348 23.21 -3.11 -4.12
CA PRO A 348 22.64 -1.80 -3.80
C PRO A 348 23.17 -0.66 -4.68
N ALA A 349 24.38 -0.79 -5.25
CA ALA A 349 24.95 0.24 -6.10
C ALA A 349 24.24 0.39 -7.44
N SER A 350 23.52 -0.65 -7.89
CA SER A 350 22.76 -0.61 -9.16
C SER A 350 21.40 0.08 -9.03
N GLY A 351 20.96 0.40 -7.79
CA GLY A 351 19.61 0.87 -7.50
C GLY A 351 18.57 -0.24 -7.47
N TYR A 352 17.49 -0.03 -6.67
CA TYR A 352 16.54 -1.09 -6.35
C TYR A 352 15.87 -1.71 -7.58
N LEU A 353 15.31 -0.89 -8.47
CA LEU A 353 14.60 -1.39 -9.65
C LEU A 353 15.52 -2.20 -10.58
N ALA A 354 16.74 -1.72 -10.79
CA ALA A 354 17.70 -2.42 -11.66
C ALA A 354 18.18 -3.73 -11.02
N ALA A 355 18.48 -3.74 -9.72
CA ALA A 355 18.87 -4.93 -8.99
C ALA A 355 17.83 -6.04 -9.10
N VAL A 356 16.55 -5.72 -8.78
CA VAL A 356 15.48 -6.72 -8.81
C VAL A 356 15.19 -7.20 -10.25
N LYS A 357 15.20 -6.31 -11.22
CA LYS A 357 15.02 -6.71 -12.62
C LYS A 357 16.19 -7.55 -13.17
N GLY A 358 17.38 -7.37 -12.63
CA GLY A 358 18.58 -8.14 -12.98
C GLY A 358 18.64 -9.55 -12.42
N LEU A 359 17.77 -9.91 -11.47
CA LEU A 359 17.78 -11.23 -10.85
C LEU A 359 17.61 -12.37 -11.86
N THR A 360 18.36 -13.44 -11.66
CA THR A 360 18.18 -14.68 -12.43
C THR A 360 16.83 -15.34 -12.13
N PRO A 361 16.33 -16.22 -13.01
CA PRO A 361 15.11 -17.00 -12.71
C PRO A 361 15.21 -17.81 -11.42
N GLU A 362 16.40 -18.31 -11.07
CA GLU A 362 16.65 -19.06 -9.85
C GLU A 362 16.50 -18.17 -8.60
N ALA A 363 17.13 -17.01 -8.58
CA ALA A 363 17.03 -16.06 -7.48
C ALA A 363 15.58 -15.55 -7.30
N ARG A 364 14.87 -15.28 -8.41
CA ARG A 364 13.45 -14.92 -8.37
C ARG A 364 12.58 -16.02 -7.79
N ALA A 365 12.82 -17.28 -8.20
CA ALA A 365 12.07 -18.42 -7.67
C ALA A 365 12.34 -18.62 -6.17
N ALA A 366 13.60 -18.49 -5.73
CA ALA A 366 13.97 -18.55 -4.33
C ALA A 366 13.28 -17.46 -3.50
N GLY A 367 13.29 -16.21 -3.97
CA GLY A 367 12.63 -15.09 -3.32
C GLY A 367 11.11 -15.24 -3.26
N THR A 368 10.48 -15.64 -4.37
CA THR A 368 9.04 -15.93 -4.43
C THR A 368 8.67 -17.06 -3.46
N GLY A 369 9.43 -18.17 -3.46
CA GLY A 369 9.19 -19.30 -2.56
C GLY A 369 9.34 -18.92 -1.09
N TRP A 370 10.34 -18.10 -0.75
CA TRP A 370 10.53 -17.58 0.60
C TRP A 370 9.33 -16.77 1.09
N LEU A 371 8.88 -15.77 0.32
CA LEU A 371 7.76 -14.93 0.71
C LEU A 371 6.44 -15.68 0.73
N GLN A 372 6.22 -16.59 -0.23
CA GLN A 372 5.05 -17.47 -0.24
C GLN A 372 5.05 -18.39 0.97
N GLY A 373 6.22 -18.93 1.36
CA GLY A 373 6.38 -19.75 2.56
C GLY A 373 5.99 -19.02 3.84
N ILE A 374 6.31 -17.72 3.97
CA ILE A 374 5.86 -16.89 5.08
C ILE A 374 4.32 -16.79 5.09
N ILE A 375 3.71 -16.48 3.94
CA ILE A 375 2.25 -16.36 3.82
C ILE A 375 1.56 -17.67 4.19
N ASP A 376 1.99 -18.77 3.57
CA ASP A 376 1.39 -20.09 3.75
C ASP A 376 1.57 -20.60 5.19
N GLY A 377 2.73 -20.37 5.79
CA GLY A 377 3.02 -20.74 7.17
C GLY A 377 2.09 -20.03 8.17
N ARG A 378 1.89 -18.71 8.00
CA ARG A 378 0.94 -17.94 8.83
C ARG A 378 -0.50 -18.44 8.66
N LEU A 379 -0.92 -18.70 7.43
CA LEU A 379 -2.28 -19.17 7.15
C LEU A 379 -2.52 -20.59 7.65
N ALA A 380 -1.55 -21.48 7.50
CA ALA A 380 -1.63 -22.85 8.01
C ALA A 380 -1.76 -22.85 9.54
N HIS A 381 -0.93 -22.07 10.24
CA HIS A 381 -1.00 -21.96 11.71
C HIS A 381 -2.35 -21.37 12.16
N ALA A 382 -2.85 -20.34 11.50
CA ALA A 382 -4.17 -19.78 11.82
C ALA A 382 -5.30 -20.80 11.58
N ALA A 383 -5.21 -21.60 10.51
CA ALA A 383 -6.19 -22.66 10.22
C ALA A 383 -6.16 -23.80 11.24
N ASP A 384 -4.98 -24.17 11.76
CA ASP A 384 -4.83 -25.18 12.83
C ASP A 384 -5.50 -24.73 14.14
N LEU A 385 -5.55 -23.44 14.40
CA LEU A 385 -6.25 -22.87 15.57
C LEU A 385 -7.77 -22.80 15.38
N LEU A 386 -8.28 -22.97 14.16
CA LEU A 386 -9.68 -22.83 13.78
C LEU A 386 -10.20 -24.03 12.95
N PRO A 387 -10.05 -25.28 13.43
CA PRO A 387 -10.43 -26.45 12.64
C PRO A 387 -11.92 -26.55 12.30
N ALA A 388 -12.79 -25.86 13.02
CA ALA A 388 -14.23 -25.80 12.73
C ALA A 388 -14.59 -24.78 11.59
N LEU A 389 -13.62 -23.96 11.18
CA LEU A 389 -13.74 -23.06 10.04
C LEU A 389 -12.88 -23.60 8.88
N ASP A 390 -13.49 -23.84 7.74
CA ASP A 390 -12.74 -24.24 6.53
C ASP A 390 -11.96 -23.04 5.98
N LEU A 391 -10.73 -22.84 6.46
CA LEU A 391 -9.81 -21.81 6.02
C LEU A 391 -8.80 -22.31 4.96
N ARG A 392 -8.79 -23.62 4.66
CA ARG A 392 -7.84 -24.26 3.73
C ARG A 392 -8.36 -24.36 2.29
N GLY A 393 -9.66 -24.07 2.07
CA GLY A 393 -10.36 -24.17 0.79
C GLY A 393 -9.96 -23.15 -0.28
#